data_38a086ad079b04242659f436db830a24
#
_entry.id   38a086ad079b04242659f436db830a24
#
_cell.length_a   1.000
_cell.length_b   1.000
_cell.length_c   1.000
_cell.angle_alpha   90.00
_cell.angle_beta   90.00
_cell.angle_gamma   90.00
#
_symmetry.space_group_name_H-M   'P 1'
#
loop_
_entity.id
_entity.type
_entity.pdbx_description
1 polymer ?
#
loop_
_entity_poly.entity_id
_entity_poly.type
_entity_poly.pdbx_seq_one_letter_code
_entity_poly.pdbx_strand_id
1 'polypeptide(L)'
;MALKVERVDTWAATIKDQPGGLSAKLETLAAAKVNLEFIIARRSPDKPGTGVVFVTPISGAAGLAAAKKAGFKKTPSLHSLRVEGPDKPGQGARITAALAEAGINLRGFSAAAIGKKFVGNLAVDTTAAAAKAMKIIAKL
;
A
#
# COMPACT_ATOMS: atom_id res chain seq x y z
N MET A 1 10.01 -1.14 -21.86
CA MET A 1 10.59 -1.68 -20.63
C MET A 1 9.51 -2.30 -19.78
N ALA A 2 9.78 -3.48 -19.25
CA ALA A 2 8.86 -4.16 -18.36
C ALA A 2 8.73 -3.45 -17.03
N LEU A 3 7.57 -3.54 -16.44
CA LEU A 3 7.33 -3.04 -15.10
C LEU A 3 7.85 -4.05 -14.07
N LYS A 4 8.45 -3.54 -13.01
CA LYS A 4 8.83 -4.35 -11.86
C LYS A 4 7.65 -4.41 -10.92
N VAL A 5 7.28 -5.61 -10.49
CA VAL A 5 6.15 -5.82 -9.56
C VAL A 5 6.55 -6.78 -8.46
N GLU A 6 6.15 -6.48 -7.23
CA GLU A 6 6.42 -7.34 -6.08
C GLU A 6 5.26 -7.32 -5.09
N ARG A 7 5.12 -8.44 -4.35
CA ARG A 7 4.16 -8.50 -3.25
C ARG A 7 4.69 -7.70 -2.08
N VAL A 8 3.80 -6.96 -1.45
CA VAL A 8 4.11 -6.26 -0.20
C VAL A 8 3.01 -6.52 0.81
N ASP A 9 3.39 -6.58 2.08
CA ASP A 9 2.41 -6.69 3.16
C ASP A 9 2.04 -5.30 3.63
N THR A 10 0.74 -5.03 3.67
CA THR A 10 0.21 -3.75 4.12
C THR A 10 -0.32 -3.89 5.55
N TRP A 11 0.07 -2.96 6.41
CA TRP A 11 -0.34 -2.89 7.80
C TRP A 11 -1.27 -1.72 7.98
N ALA A 12 -2.32 -1.89 8.77
CA ALA A 12 -3.32 -0.87 8.98
C ALA A 12 -3.54 -0.59 10.46
N ALA A 13 -3.84 0.66 10.78
CA ALA A 13 -4.24 1.07 12.11
C ALA A 13 -5.32 2.14 12.02
N THR A 14 -6.19 2.17 13.02
CA THR A 14 -7.14 3.26 13.21
C THR A 14 -6.43 4.42 13.87
N ILE A 15 -6.70 5.62 13.41
CA ILE A 15 -6.16 6.85 14.00
C ILE A 15 -7.29 7.76 14.46
N LYS A 16 -6.99 8.63 15.43
CA LYS A 16 -7.93 9.69 15.82
C LYS A 16 -7.86 10.79 14.77
N ASP A 17 -9.02 11.27 14.34
CA ASP A 17 -9.10 12.38 13.38
C ASP A 17 -8.92 13.71 14.11
N GLN A 18 -7.68 13.99 14.47
CA GLN A 18 -7.28 15.20 15.21
C GLN A 18 -5.79 15.46 14.96
N PRO A 19 -5.32 16.70 15.20
CA PRO A 19 -3.88 16.96 15.13
C PRO A 19 -3.11 15.98 16.02
N GLY A 20 -2.04 15.39 15.47
CA GLY A 20 -1.20 14.43 16.19
C GLY A 20 -1.70 12.98 16.15
N GLY A 21 -2.92 12.71 15.67
CA GLY A 21 -3.44 11.35 15.61
C GLY A 21 -2.59 10.42 14.74
N LEU A 22 -2.16 10.90 13.58
CA LEU A 22 -1.28 10.14 12.71
C LEU A 22 0.16 10.11 13.23
N SER A 23 0.69 11.26 13.67
CA SER A 23 2.09 11.32 14.12
C SER A 23 2.38 10.40 15.29
N ALA A 24 1.44 10.22 16.21
CA ALA A 24 1.61 9.31 17.33
C ALA A 24 1.88 7.87 16.88
N LYS A 25 1.18 7.43 15.83
CA LYS A 25 1.38 6.08 15.26
C LYS A 25 2.73 5.97 14.57
N LEU A 26 3.07 6.96 13.75
CA LEU A 26 4.31 6.93 12.99
C LEU A 26 5.55 7.08 13.87
N GLU A 27 5.46 7.86 14.94
CA GLU A 27 6.56 8.02 15.90
C GLU A 27 6.91 6.71 16.59
N THR A 28 5.92 5.88 16.92
CA THR A 28 6.16 4.58 17.52
C THR A 28 6.96 3.68 16.57
N LEU A 29 6.63 3.69 15.29
CA LEU A 29 7.38 2.94 14.28
C LEU A 29 8.79 3.51 14.08
N ALA A 30 8.90 4.84 14.05
CA ALA A 30 10.19 5.51 13.86
C ALA A 30 11.15 5.22 15.03
N ALA A 31 10.65 5.14 16.25
CA ALA A 31 11.47 4.80 17.42
C ALA A 31 12.12 3.42 17.30
N ALA A 32 11.48 2.49 16.58
CA ALA A 32 12.01 1.18 16.28
C ALA A 32 12.79 1.13 14.95
N LYS A 33 13.08 2.31 14.38
CA LYS A 33 13.83 2.46 13.12
C LYS A 33 13.16 1.80 11.91
N VAL A 34 11.83 1.71 11.93
CA VAL A 34 11.09 1.24 10.77
C VAL A 34 11.15 2.30 9.68
N ASN A 35 11.61 1.89 8.49
CA ASN A 35 11.71 2.77 7.34
C ASN A 35 10.58 2.46 6.36
N LEU A 36 9.58 3.32 6.33
CA LEU A 36 8.40 3.10 5.51
C LEU A 36 8.63 3.60 4.08
N GLU A 37 8.17 2.83 3.11
CA GLU A 37 8.24 3.19 1.69
C GLU A 37 6.90 3.71 1.17
N PHE A 38 5.83 3.42 1.88
CA PHE A 38 4.50 3.84 1.49
C PHE A 38 3.66 4.13 2.73
N ILE A 39 3.00 5.26 2.74
CA ILE A 39 2.08 5.69 3.79
C ILE A 39 0.87 6.32 3.10
N ILE A 40 -0.31 5.86 3.42
CA ILE A 40 -1.53 6.54 3.02
C ILE A 40 -2.47 6.59 4.22
N ALA A 41 -2.97 7.78 4.52
CA ALA A 41 -3.88 8.00 5.63
C ALA A 41 -5.06 8.81 5.15
N ARG A 42 -6.23 8.49 5.66
CA ARG A 42 -7.43 9.21 5.31
C ARG A 42 -8.45 9.15 6.43
N ARG A 43 -9.37 10.10 6.41
CA ARG A 43 -10.52 10.12 7.31
C ARG A 43 -11.45 8.96 6.96
N SER A 44 -12.11 8.40 7.98
CA SER A 44 -13.11 7.33 7.79
C SER A 44 -14.51 7.95 7.87
N PRO A 45 -15.19 8.16 6.72
CA PRO A 45 -16.49 8.84 6.72
C PRO A 45 -17.59 8.10 7.48
N ASP A 46 -17.52 6.78 7.49
CA ASP A 46 -18.49 5.92 8.18
C ASP A 46 -18.30 5.84 9.69
N LYS A 47 -17.15 6.33 10.21
CA LYS A 47 -16.87 6.42 11.65
C LYS A 47 -16.32 7.80 11.97
N PRO A 48 -17.21 8.81 12.15
CA PRO A 48 -16.76 10.16 12.47
C PRO A 48 -15.79 10.21 13.66
N GLY A 49 -14.79 11.06 13.58
CA GLY A 49 -13.77 11.19 14.60
C GLY A 49 -12.61 10.21 14.45
N THR A 50 -12.64 9.37 13.44
CA THR A 50 -11.56 8.42 13.16
C THR A 50 -11.04 8.52 11.75
N GLY A 51 -9.87 7.94 11.54
CA GLY A 51 -9.27 7.73 10.25
C GLY A 51 -8.56 6.39 10.22
N VAL A 52 -7.98 6.08 9.09
CA VAL A 52 -7.21 4.85 8.90
C VAL A 52 -5.87 5.20 8.25
N VAL A 53 -4.80 4.52 8.66
CA VAL A 53 -3.50 4.63 8.03
C VAL A 53 -3.03 3.24 7.60
N PHE A 54 -2.52 3.18 6.38
CA PHE A 54 -1.91 1.98 5.81
C PHE A 54 -0.44 2.27 5.58
N VAL A 55 0.43 1.34 5.97
CA VAL A 55 1.87 1.49 5.82
C VAL A 55 2.52 0.19 5.34
N THR A 56 3.66 0.33 4.70
CA THR A 56 4.52 -0.77 4.30
C THR A 56 5.93 -0.24 4.04
N PRO A 57 7.01 -1.03 4.26
CA PRO A 57 7.06 -2.35 4.88
C PRO A 57 7.28 -2.28 6.39
N ILE A 58 6.94 -3.35 7.10
CA ILE A 58 7.33 -3.54 8.49
C ILE A 58 7.96 -4.93 8.59
N SER A 59 9.19 -4.98 9.07
CA SER A 59 9.95 -6.23 9.17
C SER A 59 10.87 -6.21 10.39
N GLY A 60 11.38 -7.38 10.74
CA GLY A 60 12.26 -7.56 11.89
C GLY A 60 11.51 -7.55 13.22
N ALA A 61 12.13 -8.12 14.24
CA ALA A 61 11.51 -8.29 15.57
C ALA A 61 11.11 -6.95 16.20
N ALA A 62 12.00 -5.96 16.14
CA ALA A 62 11.74 -4.65 16.73
C ALA A 62 10.61 -3.92 15.99
N GLY A 63 10.60 -3.99 14.66
CA GLY A 63 9.55 -3.38 13.85
C GLY A 63 8.18 -4.01 14.10
N LEU A 64 8.11 -5.33 14.16
CA LEU A 64 6.87 -6.06 14.42
C LEU A 64 6.33 -5.76 15.82
N ALA A 65 7.21 -5.67 16.84
CA ALA A 65 6.82 -5.31 18.19
C ALA A 65 6.27 -3.88 18.24
N ALA A 66 6.91 -2.94 17.56
CA ALA A 66 6.46 -1.55 17.49
C ALA A 66 5.10 -1.43 16.78
N ALA A 67 4.90 -2.18 15.71
CA ALA A 67 3.64 -2.22 14.99
C ALA A 67 2.50 -2.69 15.91
N LYS A 68 2.73 -3.77 16.63
CA LYS A 68 1.75 -4.29 17.59
C LYS A 68 1.44 -3.27 18.67
N LYS A 69 2.47 -2.64 19.23
CA LYS A 69 2.32 -1.61 20.28
C LYS A 69 1.48 -0.42 19.77
N ALA A 70 1.69 -0.01 18.53
CA ALA A 70 0.97 1.10 17.93
C ALA A 70 -0.44 0.73 17.43
N GLY A 71 -0.81 -0.55 17.51
CA GLY A 71 -2.13 -1.00 17.05
C GLY A 71 -2.22 -1.31 15.58
N PHE A 72 -1.09 -1.46 14.89
CA PHE A 72 -1.07 -1.89 13.50
C PHE A 72 -1.31 -3.38 13.38
N LYS A 73 -2.10 -3.76 12.41
CA LYS A 73 -2.37 -5.16 12.07
C LYS A 73 -2.13 -5.38 10.59
N LYS A 74 -1.53 -6.52 10.27
CA LYS A 74 -1.39 -6.95 8.88
C LYS A 74 -2.78 -7.19 8.31
N THR A 75 -3.06 -6.61 7.15
CA THR A 75 -4.40 -6.68 6.56
C THR A 75 -4.63 -8.02 5.89
N PRO A 76 -5.57 -8.85 6.39
CA PRO A 76 -5.81 -10.18 5.79
C PRO A 76 -6.63 -10.12 4.50
N SER A 77 -7.34 -9.03 4.27
CA SER A 77 -8.22 -8.86 3.10
C SER A 77 -7.63 -7.99 2.01
N LEU A 78 -6.48 -7.37 2.23
CA LEU A 78 -5.80 -6.56 1.23
C LEU A 78 -4.54 -7.29 0.77
N HIS A 79 -4.52 -7.66 -0.49
CA HIS A 79 -3.35 -8.29 -1.09
C HIS A 79 -2.69 -7.24 -1.96
N SER A 80 -1.56 -6.73 -1.53
CA SER A 80 -0.94 -5.53 -2.09
C SER A 80 0.25 -5.84 -2.98
N LEU A 81 0.38 -5.05 -4.03
CA LEU A 81 1.49 -5.11 -4.98
C LEU A 81 2.11 -3.73 -5.11
N ARG A 82 3.44 -3.70 -5.19
CA ARG A 82 4.21 -2.50 -5.53
C ARG A 82 4.67 -2.62 -6.97
N VAL A 83 4.43 -1.59 -7.75
CA VAL A 83 4.79 -1.55 -9.18
C VAL A 83 5.71 -0.38 -9.41
N GLU A 84 6.82 -0.62 -10.12
CA GLU A 84 7.76 0.42 -10.51
C GLU A 84 8.04 0.35 -12.00
N GLY A 85 8.22 1.48 -12.62
CA GLY A 85 8.58 1.54 -14.02
C GLY A 85 8.84 2.98 -14.47
N PRO A 86 9.04 3.20 -15.76
CA PRO A 86 9.27 4.54 -16.28
C PRO A 86 8.00 5.39 -16.15
N ASP A 87 8.18 6.66 -15.81
CA ASP A 87 7.07 7.61 -15.77
C ASP A 87 6.76 8.05 -17.20
N LYS A 88 5.54 7.74 -17.64
CA LYS A 88 5.06 8.16 -18.96
C LYS A 88 3.54 8.29 -18.95
N PRO A 89 2.99 9.13 -19.84
CA PRO A 89 1.54 9.27 -19.95
C PRO A 89 0.85 7.92 -20.13
N GLY A 90 -0.23 7.71 -19.41
CA GLY A 90 -1.05 6.51 -19.53
C GLY A 90 -0.56 5.28 -18.77
N GLN A 91 0.49 5.38 -17.96
CA GLN A 91 1.02 4.21 -17.24
C GLN A 91 -0.02 3.61 -16.30
N GLY A 92 -0.72 4.44 -15.53
CA GLY A 92 -1.79 3.96 -14.65
C GLY A 92 -2.96 3.37 -15.43
N ALA A 93 -3.34 3.99 -16.52
CA ALA A 93 -4.43 3.51 -17.38
C ALA A 93 -4.09 2.13 -17.97
N ARG A 94 -2.86 1.97 -18.42
CA ARG A 94 -2.38 0.71 -19.01
C ARG A 94 -2.43 -0.44 -18.00
N ILE A 95 -1.98 -0.20 -16.78
CA ILE A 95 -2.01 -1.19 -15.72
C ILE A 95 -3.46 -1.56 -15.36
N THR A 96 -4.30 -0.56 -15.10
CA THR A 96 -5.68 -0.81 -14.69
C THR A 96 -6.51 -1.46 -15.78
N ALA A 97 -6.30 -1.09 -17.04
CA ALA A 97 -6.99 -1.71 -18.16
C ALA A 97 -6.63 -3.19 -18.31
N ALA A 98 -5.35 -3.53 -18.16
CA ALA A 98 -4.90 -4.93 -18.25
C ALA A 98 -5.52 -5.79 -17.14
N LEU A 99 -5.62 -5.25 -15.92
CA LEU A 99 -6.24 -5.95 -14.81
C LEU A 99 -7.75 -6.09 -15.01
N ALA A 100 -8.40 -5.05 -15.50
CA ALA A 100 -9.84 -5.10 -15.78
C ALA A 100 -10.17 -6.15 -16.86
N GLU A 101 -9.37 -6.24 -17.90
CA GLU A 101 -9.53 -7.23 -18.95
C GLU A 101 -9.42 -8.66 -18.40
N ALA A 102 -8.62 -8.86 -17.37
CA ALA A 102 -8.46 -10.14 -16.70
C ALA A 102 -9.51 -10.39 -15.61
N GLY A 103 -10.47 -9.48 -15.44
CA GLY A 103 -11.52 -9.61 -14.43
C GLY A 103 -11.08 -9.32 -13.00
N ILE A 104 -9.96 -8.63 -12.82
CA ILE A 104 -9.43 -8.32 -11.49
C ILE A 104 -9.91 -6.94 -11.07
N ASN A 105 -10.66 -6.90 -9.96
CA ASN A 105 -11.13 -5.65 -9.37
C ASN A 105 -10.10 -5.12 -8.38
N LEU A 106 -9.95 -3.80 -8.34
CA LEU A 106 -9.02 -3.13 -7.42
C LEU A 106 -9.75 -2.67 -6.16
N ARG A 107 -9.15 -2.94 -5.01
CA ARG A 107 -9.59 -2.39 -3.74
C ARG A 107 -8.96 -1.02 -3.47
N GLY A 108 -7.82 -0.77 -4.05
CA GLY A 108 -7.15 0.50 -3.93
C GLY A 108 -6.04 0.63 -4.94
N PHE A 109 -5.75 1.85 -5.34
CA PHE A 109 -4.67 2.16 -6.24
C PHE A 109 -4.14 3.55 -5.91
N SER A 110 -2.85 3.63 -5.59
CA SER A 110 -2.16 4.89 -5.34
C SER A 110 -0.88 4.89 -6.14
N ALA A 111 -0.56 6.01 -6.76
CA ALA A 111 0.64 6.11 -7.57
C ALA A 111 1.22 7.51 -7.50
N ALA A 112 2.51 7.59 -7.75
CA ALA A 112 3.22 8.86 -7.81
C ALA A 112 4.39 8.73 -8.78
N ALA A 113 4.85 9.85 -9.28
CA ALA A 113 6.09 9.91 -10.05
C ALA A 113 7.18 10.54 -9.19
N ILE A 114 8.35 9.94 -9.21
CA ILE A 114 9.53 10.45 -8.51
C ILE A 114 10.66 10.51 -9.53
N GLY A 115 11.02 11.74 -9.94
CA GLY A 115 11.95 11.92 -11.04
C GLY A 115 11.35 11.36 -12.33
N LYS A 116 12.03 10.39 -12.91
CA LYS A 116 11.56 9.71 -14.14
C LYS A 116 10.92 8.35 -13.86
N LYS A 117 10.61 8.06 -12.61
CA LYS A 117 10.09 6.78 -12.18
C LYS A 117 8.63 6.90 -11.75
N PHE A 118 7.82 5.97 -12.20
CA PHE A 118 6.46 5.73 -11.72
C PHE A 118 6.53 4.70 -10.60
N VAL A 119 5.85 4.96 -9.50
CA VAL A 119 5.72 4.02 -8.38
C VAL A 119 4.26 3.91 -8.03
N GLY A 120 3.71 2.71 -8.09
CA GLY A 120 2.33 2.45 -7.74
C GLY A 120 2.21 1.40 -6.64
N ASN A 121 1.15 1.52 -5.86
CA ASN A 121 0.74 0.51 -4.90
C ASN A 121 -0.71 0.18 -5.18
N LEU A 122 -1.02 -1.09 -5.37
CA LEU A 122 -2.38 -1.51 -5.62
C LEU A 122 -2.74 -2.68 -4.72
N ALA A 123 -4.02 -2.80 -4.43
CA ALA A 123 -4.54 -3.87 -3.59
C ALA A 123 -5.68 -4.57 -4.31
N VAL A 124 -5.72 -5.89 -4.17
CA VAL A 124 -6.75 -6.76 -4.74
C VAL A 124 -7.33 -7.64 -3.63
N ASP A 125 -8.43 -8.35 -3.93
CA ASP A 125 -9.23 -9.01 -2.91
C ASP A 125 -8.71 -10.37 -2.43
N THR A 126 -7.96 -11.08 -3.26
CA THR A 126 -7.54 -12.44 -2.95
C THR A 126 -6.08 -12.70 -3.29
N THR A 127 -5.51 -13.73 -2.68
CA THR A 127 -4.17 -14.19 -3.00
C THR A 127 -4.06 -14.62 -4.46
N ALA A 128 -5.09 -15.29 -4.97
CA ALA A 128 -5.11 -15.73 -6.36
C ALA A 128 -5.13 -14.54 -7.33
N ALA A 129 -5.91 -13.51 -7.03
CA ALA A 129 -5.95 -12.29 -7.84
C ALA A 129 -4.59 -11.58 -7.82
N ALA A 130 -3.92 -11.53 -6.67
CA ALA A 130 -2.60 -10.92 -6.57
C ALA A 130 -1.56 -11.66 -7.41
N ALA A 131 -1.55 -12.99 -7.36
CA ALA A 131 -0.64 -13.80 -8.17
C ALA A 131 -0.87 -13.59 -9.67
N LYS A 132 -2.13 -13.56 -10.08
CA LYS A 132 -2.52 -13.30 -11.47
C LYS A 132 -2.12 -11.90 -11.92
N ALA A 133 -2.39 -10.91 -11.08
CA ALA A 133 -2.03 -9.52 -11.36
C ALA A 133 -0.52 -9.34 -11.54
N MET A 134 0.29 -9.99 -10.71
CA MET A 134 1.75 -9.93 -10.85
C MET A 134 2.21 -10.42 -12.22
N LYS A 135 1.67 -11.54 -12.69
CA LYS A 135 2.03 -12.09 -14.00
C LYS A 135 1.62 -11.15 -15.13
N ILE A 136 0.44 -10.55 -15.02
CA ILE A 136 -0.07 -9.62 -16.03
C ILE A 136 0.81 -8.36 -16.08
N ILE A 137 1.06 -7.75 -14.94
CA ILE A 137 1.84 -6.50 -14.87
C ILE A 137 3.28 -6.72 -15.33
N ALA A 138 3.90 -7.83 -14.97
CA ALA A 138 5.26 -8.13 -15.36
C ALA A 138 5.47 -8.24 -16.88
N LYS A 139 4.39 -8.49 -17.63
CA LYS A 139 4.42 -8.57 -19.10
C LYS A 139 4.14 -7.25 -19.79
N LEU A 140 3.79 -6.20 -19.06
CA LEU A 140 3.50 -4.88 -19.65
C LEU A 140 4.82 -4.07 -19.95
#